data_3b6b2739479b53985abdecd2193174ef
#
_entry.id   3b6b2739479b53985abdecd2193174ef
#
_cell.length_a   1.000
_cell.length_b   1.000
_cell.length_c   1.000
_cell.angle_alpha   90.00
_cell.angle_beta   90.00
_cell.angle_gamma   90.00
#
_symmetry.space_group_name_H-M   'P 1'
#
loop_
_entity.id
_entity.type
_entity.pdbx_description
1 polymer ?
#
loop_
_entity_poly.entity_id
_entity_poly.type
_entity_poly.pdbx_seq_one_letter_code
_entity_poly.pdbx_strand_id
1 'polypeptide(L)'
;MKKEEVRREAIKLRFKYKSYARIQKIIEEKYKYKISRKAIKLWWNRFNKGDWNLKDNSKKPKTIHYKFYAEDIEQAIWLRNIKGYSSYQLKIKLNQLGIFMSESTIKRIVKNVGLSRGNKMEGQRLKWVKFERDTPNSMWQIDGTQYHGLWMIPIEDDCSRYCIAIGLFEHNTTENIIKLLEEAIAKLGKPREILTDNGSEFGGTGSGDNEFDKWCNRQGINHIRSAIHKPTTVGKIGRLQFTIVSELPYCFNDLEYFRWRYNCDRPHRSLSGLTPNQVYFEYTRHRKCLLNRKEMVEGIGGNMW
;
A
#
# COMPACT_ATOMS: atom_id res chain seq x y z
N MET A 1 -3.22 8.65 -40.90
CA MET A 1 -2.37 9.61 -41.65
C MET A 1 -1.56 10.44 -40.65
N LYS A 2 -0.28 10.61 -40.86
CA LYS A 2 0.59 11.37 -39.92
C LYS A 2 0.36 12.87 -40.10
N LYS A 3 0.14 13.59 -39.02
CA LYS A 3 -0.04 15.07 -39.02
C LYS A 3 1.08 15.81 -39.78
N GLU A 4 2.27 15.25 -39.81
CA GLU A 4 3.43 15.78 -40.53
C GLU A 4 3.23 15.81 -42.05
N GLU A 5 2.57 14.80 -42.62
CA GLU A 5 2.32 14.75 -44.06
C GLU A 5 1.38 15.88 -44.52
N VAL A 6 0.33 16.16 -43.74
CA VAL A 6 -0.56 17.28 -43.98
C VAL A 6 0.16 18.61 -43.93
N ARG A 7 1.08 18.77 -42.99
CA ARG A 7 1.89 20.00 -42.84
C ARG A 7 2.84 20.18 -44.02
N ARG A 8 3.51 19.11 -44.43
CA ARG A 8 4.40 19.15 -45.62
C ARG A 8 3.64 19.49 -46.89
N GLU A 9 2.43 18.92 -47.08
CA GLU A 9 1.62 19.25 -48.21
C GLU A 9 1.13 20.71 -48.17
N ALA A 10 0.74 21.24 -47.04
CA ALA A 10 0.39 22.64 -46.86
C ALA A 10 1.56 23.58 -47.25
N ILE A 11 2.76 23.23 -46.87
CA ILE A 11 3.99 23.98 -47.25
C ILE A 11 4.24 23.90 -48.75
N LYS A 12 4.14 22.69 -49.36
CA LYS A 12 4.30 22.52 -50.82
C LYS A 12 3.27 23.35 -51.61
N LEU A 13 2.02 23.38 -51.17
CA LEU A 13 0.98 24.19 -51.78
C LEU A 13 1.25 25.69 -51.63
N ARG A 14 1.87 26.10 -50.50
CA ARG A 14 2.26 27.50 -50.28
C ARG A 14 3.38 27.95 -51.22
N PHE A 15 4.38 27.12 -51.47
CA PHE A 15 5.38 27.34 -52.49
C PHE A 15 4.80 27.55 -53.87
N LYS A 16 3.66 26.93 -54.18
CA LYS A 16 2.91 27.16 -55.44
C LYS A 16 2.04 28.42 -55.38
N TYR A 17 2.36 29.35 -54.49
CA TYR A 17 1.68 30.64 -54.32
C TYR A 17 0.19 30.55 -54.03
N LYS A 18 -0.33 29.42 -53.52
CA LYS A 18 -1.72 29.28 -53.14
C LYS A 18 -2.04 30.11 -51.89
N SER A 19 -3.21 30.75 -51.85
CA SER A 19 -3.67 31.44 -50.64
C SER A 19 -3.98 30.45 -49.50
N TYR A 20 -3.86 30.88 -48.24
CA TYR A 20 -4.16 30.03 -47.08
C TYR A 20 -5.60 29.48 -47.11
N ALA A 21 -6.58 30.25 -47.62
CA ALA A 21 -7.93 29.80 -47.78
C ALA A 21 -8.05 28.65 -48.80
N ARG A 22 -7.33 28.73 -49.93
CA ARG A 22 -7.32 27.69 -50.94
C ARG A 22 -6.58 26.44 -50.48
N ILE A 23 -5.48 26.61 -49.75
CA ILE A 23 -4.76 25.47 -49.13
C ILE A 23 -5.66 24.74 -48.14
N GLN A 24 -6.40 25.48 -47.30
CA GLN A 24 -7.36 24.87 -46.35
C GLN A 24 -8.35 23.99 -47.06
N LYS A 25 -9.04 24.48 -48.12
CA LYS A 25 -9.99 23.72 -48.91
C LYS A 25 -9.39 22.46 -49.52
N ILE A 26 -8.23 22.58 -50.18
CA ILE A 26 -7.52 21.44 -50.81
C ILE A 26 -7.22 20.36 -49.77
N ILE A 27 -6.73 20.74 -48.57
CA ILE A 27 -6.40 19.78 -47.53
C ILE A 27 -7.65 19.13 -46.93
N GLU A 28 -8.71 19.89 -46.73
CA GLU A 28 -9.97 19.35 -46.21
C GLU A 28 -10.60 18.36 -47.22
N GLU A 29 -10.57 18.70 -48.51
CA GLU A 29 -11.08 17.82 -49.58
C GLU A 29 -10.24 16.54 -49.75
N LYS A 30 -8.92 16.70 -49.84
CA LYS A 30 -7.99 15.59 -50.16
C LYS A 30 -7.76 14.66 -48.96
N TYR A 31 -7.66 15.19 -47.76
CA TYR A 31 -7.26 14.43 -46.59
C TYR A 31 -8.34 14.25 -45.54
N LYS A 32 -9.55 14.85 -45.76
CA LYS A 32 -10.68 14.88 -44.81
C LYS A 32 -10.24 15.41 -43.42
N TYR A 33 -9.27 16.31 -43.40
CA TYR A 33 -8.62 16.85 -42.18
C TYR A 33 -8.95 18.33 -42.02
N LYS A 34 -9.77 18.64 -41.01
CA LYS A 34 -10.15 20.04 -40.70
C LYS A 34 -8.94 20.81 -40.13
N ILE A 35 -8.61 21.93 -40.75
CA ILE A 35 -7.49 22.77 -40.40
C ILE A 35 -7.86 24.26 -40.48
N SER A 36 -7.34 25.07 -39.57
CA SER A 36 -7.52 26.51 -39.64
C SER A 36 -6.46 27.20 -40.48
N ARG A 37 -6.83 28.32 -41.15
CA ARG A 37 -5.87 29.17 -41.90
C ARG A 37 -4.72 29.65 -40.99
N LYS A 38 -5.02 29.94 -39.71
CA LYS A 38 -4.01 30.33 -38.70
C LYS A 38 -2.95 29.24 -38.49
N ALA A 39 -3.35 27.98 -38.46
CA ALA A 39 -2.44 26.86 -38.32
C ALA A 39 -1.51 26.72 -39.55
N ILE A 40 -2.06 26.88 -40.78
CA ILE A 40 -1.24 26.84 -42.00
C ILE A 40 -0.21 27.99 -42.00
N LYS A 41 -0.63 29.21 -41.61
CA LYS A 41 0.28 30.36 -41.46
C LYS A 41 1.37 30.11 -40.43
N LEU A 42 1.04 29.51 -39.30
CA LEU A 42 2.04 29.14 -38.27
C LEU A 42 3.06 28.13 -38.80
N TRP A 43 2.62 27.10 -39.54
CA TRP A 43 3.51 26.11 -40.12
C TRP A 43 4.43 26.73 -41.17
N TRP A 44 3.92 27.60 -42.02
CA TRP A 44 4.69 28.36 -42.98
C TRP A 44 5.77 29.25 -42.33
N ASN A 45 5.39 29.97 -41.25
CA ASN A 45 6.31 30.79 -40.51
C ASN A 45 7.42 29.98 -39.81
N ARG A 46 7.05 28.79 -39.29
CA ARG A 46 8.04 27.87 -38.69
C ARG A 46 9.03 27.38 -39.76
N PHE A 47 8.50 26.95 -40.89
CA PHE A 47 9.33 26.48 -42.00
C PHE A 47 10.32 27.56 -42.44
N ASN A 48 9.88 28.78 -42.63
CA ASN A 48 10.74 29.93 -43.02
C ASN A 48 11.79 30.30 -41.96
N LYS A 49 11.57 29.93 -40.70
CA LYS A 49 12.53 30.09 -39.60
C LYS A 49 13.51 28.92 -39.46
N GLY A 50 13.55 28.00 -40.43
CA GLY A 50 14.46 26.85 -40.44
C GLY A 50 13.97 25.60 -39.72
N ASP A 51 12.72 25.59 -39.19
CA ASP A 51 12.13 24.39 -38.59
C ASP A 51 11.49 23.51 -39.69
N TRP A 52 12.29 22.80 -40.40
CA TRP A 52 11.85 21.96 -41.53
C TRP A 52 11.26 20.62 -41.14
N ASN A 53 11.47 20.22 -39.91
CA ASN A 53 10.97 18.95 -39.38
C ASN A 53 9.44 18.93 -39.22
N LEU A 54 8.80 20.09 -38.95
CA LEU A 54 7.37 20.27 -38.80
C LEU A 54 6.68 19.32 -37.79
N LYS A 55 7.43 18.67 -36.91
CA LYS A 55 6.89 17.87 -35.82
C LYS A 55 6.18 18.74 -34.79
N ASP A 56 5.33 18.11 -33.97
CA ASP A 56 4.73 18.83 -32.86
C ASP A 56 5.82 19.27 -31.87
N ASN A 57 5.80 20.53 -31.47
CA ASN A 57 6.69 21.02 -30.45
C ASN A 57 6.35 20.34 -29.10
N SER A 58 7.38 20.14 -28.29
CA SER A 58 7.18 19.64 -26.93
C SER A 58 6.21 20.56 -26.17
N LYS A 59 5.19 19.96 -25.54
CA LYS A 59 4.29 20.68 -24.64
C LYS A 59 4.83 20.77 -23.22
N LYS A 60 6.02 20.23 -22.97
CA LYS A 60 6.66 20.34 -21.65
C LYS A 60 7.01 21.78 -21.34
N PRO A 61 6.83 22.25 -20.11
CA PRO A 61 7.29 23.56 -19.69
C PRO A 61 8.79 23.71 -19.97
N LYS A 62 9.23 24.88 -20.44
CA LYS A 62 10.66 25.16 -20.66
C LYS A 62 11.40 25.26 -19.34
N THR A 63 10.75 25.76 -18.30
CA THR A 63 11.28 25.83 -16.94
C THR A 63 10.49 24.87 -16.06
N ILE A 64 11.18 23.94 -15.42
CA ILE A 64 10.60 22.99 -14.49
C ILE A 64 10.93 23.51 -13.10
N HIS A 65 9.89 23.90 -12.34
CA HIS A 65 10.04 24.23 -10.92
C HIS A 65 9.98 22.93 -10.11
N TYR A 66 11.07 22.57 -9.48
CA TYR A 66 11.13 21.43 -8.58
C TYR A 66 10.57 21.86 -7.22
N LYS A 67 9.56 21.13 -6.74
CA LYS A 67 8.92 21.37 -5.44
C LYS A 67 9.75 20.86 -4.25
N PHE A 68 10.63 19.91 -4.51
CA PHE A 68 11.43 19.21 -3.50
C PHE A 68 12.90 19.31 -3.85
N TYR A 69 13.75 19.44 -2.85
CA TYR A 69 15.19 19.45 -2.98
C TYR A 69 15.72 18.03 -3.23
N ALA A 70 16.97 17.92 -3.65
CA ALA A 70 17.63 16.65 -3.91
C ALA A 70 17.69 15.78 -2.64
N GLU A 71 17.99 16.41 -1.51
CA GLU A 71 18.11 15.81 -0.20
C GLU A 71 16.77 15.16 0.25
N ASP A 72 15.64 15.81 -0.01
CA ASP A 72 14.32 15.28 0.29
C ASP A 72 14.02 13.98 -0.49
N ILE A 73 14.46 13.97 -1.75
CA ILE A 73 14.31 12.82 -2.66
C ILE A 73 15.22 11.68 -2.20
N GLU A 74 16.47 11.98 -1.87
CA GLU A 74 17.45 11.01 -1.36
C GLU A 74 16.97 10.38 -0.06
N GLN A 75 16.43 11.18 0.86
CA GLN A 75 15.85 10.68 2.11
C GLN A 75 14.70 9.70 1.86
N ALA A 76 13.82 9.99 0.88
CA ALA A 76 12.74 9.08 0.51
C ALA A 76 13.27 7.76 -0.09
N ILE A 77 14.32 7.83 -0.90
CA ILE A 77 14.98 6.66 -1.51
C ILE A 77 15.69 5.84 -0.43
N TRP A 78 16.43 6.49 0.46
CA TRP A 78 17.13 5.83 1.55
C TRP A 78 16.17 5.06 2.46
N LEU A 79 15.10 5.70 2.94
CA LEU A 79 14.07 5.05 3.76
C LEU A 79 13.42 3.86 3.03
N ARG A 80 13.24 3.97 1.71
CA ARG A 80 12.72 2.87 0.89
C ARG A 80 13.67 1.68 0.85
N ASN A 81 14.96 1.94 0.63
CA ASN A 81 15.99 0.89 0.51
C ASN A 81 16.25 0.19 1.85
N ILE A 82 16.48 0.96 2.91
CA ILE A 82 16.93 0.41 4.21
C ILE A 82 15.76 -0.18 5.00
N LYS A 83 14.61 0.47 4.97
CA LYS A 83 13.44 0.05 5.77
C LYS A 83 12.37 -0.67 4.97
N GLY A 84 12.45 -0.70 3.64
CA GLY A 84 11.44 -1.34 2.80
C GLY A 84 10.04 -0.72 2.90
N TYR A 85 9.91 0.53 3.35
CA TYR A 85 8.61 1.16 3.55
C TYR A 85 7.80 1.29 2.25
N SER A 86 6.50 1.04 2.31
CA SER A 86 5.56 1.35 1.23
C SER A 86 5.43 2.86 1.02
N SER A 87 4.90 3.30 -0.11
CA SER A 87 4.73 4.74 -0.39
C SER A 87 3.85 5.45 0.64
N TYR A 88 2.88 4.75 1.22
CA TYR A 88 2.06 5.28 2.31
C TYR A 88 2.86 5.49 3.60
N GLN A 89 3.66 4.50 3.98
CA GLN A 89 4.53 4.58 5.16
C GLN A 89 5.59 5.66 4.99
N LEU A 90 6.20 5.75 3.78
CA LEU A 90 7.14 6.81 3.44
C LEU A 90 6.52 8.20 3.60
N LYS A 91 5.27 8.40 3.14
CA LYS A 91 4.57 9.67 3.34
C LYS A 91 4.52 10.05 4.82
N ILE A 92 4.16 9.11 5.70
CA ILE A 92 4.05 9.39 7.14
C ILE A 92 5.43 9.67 7.74
N LYS A 93 6.44 8.85 7.41
CA LYS A 93 7.81 9.02 7.93
C LYS A 93 8.45 10.32 7.45
N LEU A 94 8.28 10.68 6.18
CA LEU A 94 8.75 11.95 5.64
C LEU A 94 8.05 13.15 6.29
N ASN A 95 6.73 13.06 6.52
CA ASN A 95 6.01 14.12 7.24
C ASN A 95 6.53 14.32 8.67
N GLN A 96 6.92 13.23 9.38
CA GLN A 96 7.55 13.33 10.70
C GLN A 96 8.92 14.03 10.66
N LEU A 97 9.60 14.00 9.51
CA LEU A 97 10.86 14.71 9.25
C LEU A 97 10.65 16.13 8.68
N GLY A 98 9.41 16.61 8.59
CA GLY A 98 9.10 17.92 8.01
C GLY A 98 9.03 17.95 6.48
N ILE A 99 9.13 16.79 5.80
CA ILE A 99 9.12 16.68 4.34
C ILE A 99 7.71 16.28 3.88
N PHE A 100 6.93 17.24 3.36
CA PHE A 100 5.52 17.03 3.02
C PHE A 100 5.34 16.63 1.55
N MET A 101 5.51 15.34 1.25
CA MET A 101 5.31 14.76 -0.08
C MET A 101 3.97 14.02 -0.18
N SER A 102 3.26 14.19 -1.31
CA SER A 102 2.08 13.35 -1.60
C SER A 102 2.47 11.90 -1.88
N GLU A 103 1.58 10.95 -1.57
CA GLU A 103 1.82 9.52 -1.86
C GLU A 103 2.08 9.27 -3.37
N SER A 104 1.42 10.03 -4.27
CA SER A 104 1.64 9.94 -5.71
C SER A 104 3.01 10.45 -6.14
N THR A 105 3.52 11.51 -5.51
CA THR A 105 4.90 12.00 -5.74
C THR A 105 5.92 10.95 -5.32
N ILE A 106 5.76 10.37 -4.13
CA ILE A 106 6.63 9.31 -3.62
C ILE A 106 6.59 8.08 -4.55
N LYS A 107 5.40 7.64 -5.00
CA LYS A 107 5.28 6.54 -5.98
C LYS A 107 6.05 6.81 -7.26
N ARG A 108 6.02 8.05 -7.76
CA ARG A 108 6.75 8.45 -8.96
C ARG A 108 8.27 8.42 -8.73
N ILE A 109 8.75 8.93 -7.60
CA ILE A 109 10.17 8.89 -7.22
C ILE A 109 10.64 7.44 -7.15
N VAL A 110 9.96 6.61 -6.36
CA VAL A 110 10.29 5.19 -6.17
C VAL A 110 10.27 4.41 -7.50
N LYS A 111 9.34 4.74 -8.40
CA LYS A 111 9.28 4.14 -9.75
C LYS A 111 10.48 4.55 -10.61
N ASN A 112 10.83 5.82 -10.60
CA ASN A 112 11.92 6.34 -11.43
C ASN A 112 13.30 5.74 -11.08
N VAL A 113 13.49 5.36 -9.81
CA VAL A 113 14.74 4.70 -9.35
C VAL A 113 14.64 3.17 -9.34
N GLY A 114 13.60 2.59 -9.97
CA GLY A 114 13.46 1.13 -10.09
C GLY A 114 13.06 0.38 -8.81
N LEU A 115 12.71 1.09 -7.73
CA LEU A 115 12.37 0.51 -6.43
C LEU A 115 10.87 0.19 -6.26
N SER A 116 10.11 0.13 -7.34
CA SER A 116 8.70 -0.27 -7.30
C SER A 116 8.58 -1.74 -6.94
N ARG A 117 7.71 -2.07 -5.97
CA ARG A 117 7.25 -3.45 -5.80
C ARG A 117 6.29 -3.76 -6.94
N GLY A 118 6.51 -4.86 -7.67
CA GLY A 118 5.59 -5.30 -8.71
C GLY A 118 4.16 -5.50 -8.15
N ASN A 119 3.15 -5.11 -8.89
CA ASN A 119 1.77 -5.46 -8.56
C ASN A 119 1.58 -6.97 -8.75
N LYS A 120 1.73 -7.73 -7.68
CA LYS A 120 1.35 -9.16 -7.67
C LYS A 120 -0.12 -9.24 -7.26
N MET A 121 -1.05 -8.99 -8.12
CA MET A 121 -2.45 -9.43 -8.06
C MET A 121 -3.38 -8.42 -8.75
N GLU A 122 -3.68 -8.68 -9.99
CA GLU A 122 -4.92 -8.28 -10.61
C GLU A 122 -5.96 -9.37 -10.27
N GLY A 123 -6.72 -9.16 -9.21
CA GLY A 123 -7.87 -9.97 -8.86
C GLY A 123 -9.05 -9.06 -8.57
N GLN A 124 -10.26 -9.49 -8.90
CA GLN A 124 -11.49 -8.76 -8.53
C GLN A 124 -11.50 -8.53 -7.02
N ARG A 125 -11.56 -7.26 -6.62
CA ARG A 125 -11.73 -6.88 -5.21
C ARG A 125 -13.17 -7.15 -4.80
N LEU A 126 -13.39 -8.26 -4.13
CA LEU A 126 -14.64 -8.50 -3.42
C LEU A 126 -14.82 -7.42 -2.35
N LYS A 127 -16.03 -6.91 -2.18
CA LYS A 127 -16.37 -6.04 -1.05
C LYS A 127 -16.36 -6.89 0.22
N TRP A 128 -15.33 -6.69 1.04
CA TRP A 128 -15.19 -7.39 2.30
C TRP A 128 -15.93 -6.65 3.41
N VAL A 129 -16.74 -7.34 4.20
CA VAL A 129 -17.27 -6.79 5.44
C VAL A 129 -16.11 -6.75 6.44
N LYS A 130 -15.76 -5.53 6.88
CA LYS A 130 -14.70 -5.34 7.87
C LYS A 130 -15.23 -5.78 9.24
N PHE A 131 -14.73 -6.89 9.74
CA PHE A 131 -14.96 -7.35 11.10
C PHE A 131 -13.76 -6.96 11.96
N GLU A 132 -13.98 -6.28 13.09
CA GLU A 132 -12.92 -5.79 13.96
C GLU A 132 -13.47 -5.65 15.37
N ARG A 133 -12.73 -6.14 16.34
CA ARG A 133 -13.06 -5.97 17.76
C ARG A 133 -12.73 -4.55 18.20
N ASP A 134 -13.50 -4.02 19.15
CA ASP A 134 -13.40 -2.62 19.55
C ASP A 134 -12.26 -2.31 20.52
N THR A 135 -11.76 -3.31 21.23
CA THR A 135 -10.72 -3.11 22.27
C THR A 135 -9.59 -4.12 22.14
N PRO A 136 -8.35 -3.73 22.47
CA PRO A 136 -7.21 -4.66 22.57
C PRO A 136 -7.54 -5.81 23.54
N ASN A 137 -6.92 -6.96 23.30
CA ASN A 137 -7.17 -8.21 24.07
C ASN A 137 -8.61 -8.72 24.04
N SER A 138 -9.47 -8.16 23.16
CA SER A 138 -10.78 -8.76 22.93
C SER A 138 -10.67 -10.05 22.16
N MET A 139 -9.82 -10.10 21.14
CA MET A 139 -9.60 -11.30 20.34
C MET A 139 -8.18 -11.31 19.77
N TRP A 140 -7.50 -12.44 19.96
CA TRP A 140 -6.26 -12.73 19.26
C TRP A 140 -6.52 -13.69 18.10
N GLN A 141 -5.83 -13.48 16.98
CA GLN A 141 -5.86 -14.36 15.82
C GLN A 141 -4.57 -15.14 15.74
N ILE A 142 -4.67 -16.43 15.42
CA ILE A 142 -3.52 -17.35 15.30
C ILE A 142 -3.69 -18.15 14.01
N ASP A 143 -2.62 -18.27 13.26
CA ASP A 143 -2.58 -19.13 12.07
C ASP A 143 -1.12 -19.47 11.76
N GLY A 144 -0.85 -20.76 11.51
CA GLY A 144 0.46 -21.27 11.17
C GLY A 144 0.73 -21.25 9.66
N THR A 145 1.93 -20.90 9.25
CA THR A 145 2.37 -20.99 7.86
C THR A 145 3.79 -21.55 7.75
N GLN A 146 4.08 -22.25 6.66
CA GLN A 146 5.45 -22.73 6.42
C GLN A 146 6.37 -21.58 5.98
N TYR A 147 7.55 -21.53 6.57
CA TYR A 147 8.60 -20.59 6.28
C TYR A 147 9.98 -21.25 6.38
N HIS A 148 10.66 -21.44 5.24
CA HIS A 148 11.98 -22.07 5.14
C HIS A 148 12.11 -23.44 5.86
N GLY A 149 11.07 -24.28 5.73
CA GLY A 149 11.05 -25.63 6.33
C GLY A 149 10.61 -25.67 7.79
N LEU A 150 10.38 -24.53 8.42
CA LEU A 150 9.83 -24.40 9.77
C LEU A 150 8.37 -23.91 9.70
N TRP A 151 7.64 -24.12 10.78
CA TRP A 151 6.34 -23.53 11.00
C TRP A 151 6.47 -22.19 11.72
N MET A 152 6.08 -21.13 11.03
CA MET A 152 5.97 -19.78 11.60
C MET A 152 4.55 -19.57 12.11
N ILE A 153 4.41 -19.31 13.39
CA ILE A 153 3.12 -19.15 14.08
C ILE A 153 3.06 -17.74 14.67
N PRO A 154 2.53 -16.74 13.93
CA PRO A 154 2.25 -15.42 14.47
C PRO A 154 0.95 -15.39 15.26
N ILE A 155 0.89 -14.51 16.27
CA ILE A 155 -0.29 -14.16 17.02
C ILE A 155 -0.52 -12.65 16.87
N GLU A 156 -1.73 -12.24 16.45
CA GLU A 156 -2.09 -10.84 16.21
C GLU A 156 -3.34 -10.43 17.02
N ASP A 157 -3.28 -9.27 17.66
CA ASP A 157 -4.48 -8.66 18.24
C ASP A 157 -5.39 -8.08 17.17
N ASP A 158 -6.65 -8.48 17.17
CA ASP A 158 -7.64 -8.12 16.14
C ASP A 158 -7.92 -6.61 16.06
N CYS A 159 -7.96 -5.92 17.18
CA CYS A 159 -8.25 -4.49 17.27
C CYS A 159 -7.06 -3.63 16.81
N SER A 160 -5.93 -3.83 17.46
CA SER A 160 -4.75 -2.97 17.31
C SER A 160 -3.79 -3.39 16.21
N ARG A 161 -3.94 -4.60 15.65
CA ARG A 161 -2.95 -5.23 14.76
C ARG A 161 -1.61 -5.47 15.46
N TYR A 162 -1.57 -5.44 16.77
CA TYR A 162 -0.35 -5.69 17.52
C TYR A 162 0.10 -7.13 17.33
N CYS A 163 1.31 -7.32 16.86
CA CYS A 163 1.93 -8.62 16.78
C CYS A 163 2.31 -9.06 18.19
N ILE A 164 1.50 -9.89 18.79
CA ILE A 164 1.60 -10.38 20.17
C ILE A 164 2.86 -11.23 20.34
N ALA A 165 3.01 -12.23 19.46
CA ALA A 165 4.15 -13.14 19.42
C ALA A 165 4.38 -13.68 18.01
N ILE A 166 5.57 -14.20 17.76
CA ILE A 166 5.91 -15.00 16.58
C ILE A 166 6.77 -16.17 17.06
N GLY A 167 6.31 -17.41 16.84
CA GLY A 167 7.09 -18.61 17.09
C GLY A 167 7.59 -19.23 15.80
N LEU A 168 8.79 -19.83 15.84
CA LEU A 168 9.30 -20.73 14.79
C LEU A 168 9.50 -22.12 15.40
N PHE A 169 8.88 -23.13 14.78
CA PHE A 169 8.88 -24.50 15.27
C PHE A 169 9.12 -25.48 14.12
N GLU A 170 9.70 -26.63 14.41
CA GLU A 170 9.83 -27.72 13.42
C GLU A 170 8.46 -28.31 13.07
N HIS A 171 7.54 -28.35 14.04
CA HIS A 171 6.21 -28.91 13.89
C HIS A 171 5.14 -27.95 14.38
N ASN A 172 4.01 -27.90 13.65
CA ASN A 172 2.83 -27.15 14.04
C ASN A 172 1.97 -28.02 14.99
N THR A 173 2.31 -28.02 16.26
CA THR A 173 1.63 -28.83 17.27
C THR A 173 0.85 -27.95 18.25
N THR A 174 -0.21 -28.51 18.83
CA THR A 174 -1.01 -27.85 19.88
C THR A 174 -0.12 -27.40 21.06
N GLU A 175 0.85 -28.21 21.44
CA GLU A 175 1.78 -27.94 22.56
C GLU A 175 2.63 -26.68 22.30
N ASN A 176 3.20 -26.56 21.08
CA ASN A 176 4.00 -25.41 20.69
C ASN A 176 3.15 -24.12 20.67
N ILE A 177 1.90 -24.21 20.22
CA ILE A 177 0.98 -23.08 20.21
C ILE A 177 0.61 -22.67 21.63
N ILE A 178 0.29 -23.62 22.49
CA ILE A 178 -0.05 -23.37 23.90
C ILE A 178 1.14 -22.71 24.61
N LYS A 179 2.34 -23.22 24.44
CA LYS A 179 3.55 -22.62 25.02
C LYS A 179 3.73 -21.18 24.59
N LEU A 180 3.59 -20.90 23.28
CA LEU A 180 3.70 -19.54 22.74
C LEU A 180 2.62 -18.60 23.32
N LEU A 181 1.40 -19.12 23.50
CA LEU A 181 0.29 -18.37 24.11
C LEU A 181 0.53 -18.09 25.58
N GLU A 182 1.02 -19.04 26.36
CA GLU A 182 1.30 -18.86 27.78
C GLU A 182 2.37 -17.80 28.01
N GLU A 183 3.45 -17.82 27.21
CA GLU A 183 4.49 -16.78 27.24
C GLU A 183 3.92 -15.40 26.89
N ALA A 184 3.02 -15.34 25.90
CA ALA A 184 2.38 -14.10 25.46
C ALA A 184 1.40 -13.58 26.54
N ILE A 185 0.60 -14.45 27.13
CA ILE A 185 -0.36 -14.11 28.22
C ILE A 185 0.36 -13.58 29.44
N ALA A 186 1.49 -14.18 29.82
CA ALA A 186 2.30 -13.72 30.95
C ALA A 186 2.82 -12.30 30.76
N LYS A 187 3.11 -11.89 29.51
CA LYS A 187 3.64 -10.55 29.18
C LYS A 187 2.58 -9.49 28.97
N LEU A 188 1.46 -9.84 28.31
CA LEU A 188 0.52 -8.88 27.75
C LEU A 188 -0.92 -9.02 28.31
N GLY A 189 -1.12 -9.97 29.21
CA GLY A 189 -2.44 -10.30 29.71
C GLY A 189 -3.22 -11.23 28.77
N LYS A 190 -4.33 -11.72 29.27
CA LYS A 190 -5.14 -12.76 28.63
C LYS A 190 -6.16 -12.14 27.66
N PRO A 191 -6.31 -12.68 26.42
CA PRO A 191 -7.42 -12.29 25.55
C PRO A 191 -8.76 -12.88 26.05
N ARG A 192 -9.86 -12.26 25.65
CA ARG A 192 -11.19 -12.84 25.90
C ARG A 192 -11.52 -13.96 24.92
N GLU A 193 -11.04 -13.83 23.67
CA GLU A 193 -11.31 -14.75 22.58
C GLU A 193 -10.03 -15.08 21.83
N ILE A 194 -9.94 -16.29 21.31
CA ILE A 194 -8.93 -16.70 20.32
C ILE A 194 -9.64 -17.18 19.07
N LEU A 195 -9.25 -16.63 17.91
CA LEU A 195 -9.73 -17.03 16.61
C LEU A 195 -8.67 -17.84 15.88
N THR A 196 -9.03 -19.04 15.44
CA THR A 196 -8.17 -19.93 14.62
C THR A 196 -8.89 -20.35 13.34
N ASP A 197 -8.16 -20.99 12.46
CA ASP A 197 -8.76 -21.82 11.41
C ASP A 197 -9.20 -23.18 11.98
N ASN A 198 -9.52 -24.14 11.07
CA ASN A 198 -9.90 -25.51 11.42
C ASN A 198 -8.71 -26.47 11.26
N GLY A 199 -7.48 -26.03 11.54
CA GLY A 199 -6.30 -26.87 11.53
C GLY A 199 -6.39 -28.02 12.55
N SER A 200 -5.68 -29.12 12.29
CA SER A 200 -5.64 -30.29 13.18
C SER A 200 -5.09 -29.95 14.56
N GLU A 201 -4.17 -29.01 14.64
CA GLU A 201 -3.56 -28.46 15.87
C GLU A 201 -4.57 -27.76 16.78
N PHE A 202 -5.68 -27.26 16.22
CA PHE A 202 -6.80 -26.66 16.93
C PHE A 202 -7.99 -27.62 17.11
N GLY A 203 -7.81 -28.89 16.73
CA GLY A 203 -8.82 -29.94 16.84
C GLY A 203 -9.67 -30.17 15.60
N GLY A 204 -9.33 -29.57 14.47
CA GLY A 204 -10.04 -29.79 13.21
C GLY A 204 -11.49 -29.33 13.24
N THR A 205 -12.34 -30.02 12.47
CA THR A 205 -13.80 -29.76 12.42
C THR A 205 -14.60 -30.50 13.52
N GLY A 206 -13.91 -31.18 14.42
CA GLY A 206 -14.52 -31.94 15.50
C GLY A 206 -15.12 -31.08 16.63
N SER A 207 -16.04 -31.64 17.38
CA SER A 207 -16.64 -30.97 18.53
C SER A 207 -15.74 -30.98 19.75
N GLY A 208 -15.33 -29.81 20.23
CA GLY A 208 -14.99 -29.39 21.59
C GLY A 208 -14.10 -30.19 22.54
N ASP A 209 -13.62 -31.38 22.17
CA ASP A 209 -12.95 -32.29 23.10
C ASP A 209 -11.42 -32.45 22.87
N ASN A 210 -10.85 -31.55 22.04
CA ASN A 210 -9.41 -31.55 21.78
C ASN A 210 -8.64 -30.81 22.88
N GLU A 211 -7.32 -30.99 22.91
CA GLU A 211 -6.45 -30.42 23.94
C GLU A 211 -6.40 -28.90 23.91
N PHE A 212 -6.50 -28.27 22.75
CA PHE A 212 -6.52 -26.81 22.61
C PHE A 212 -7.79 -26.20 23.23
N ASP A 213 -8.97 -26.80 22.95
CA ASP A 213 -10.23 -26.35 23.55
C ASP A 213 -10.23 -26.54 25.07
N LYS A 214 -9.73 -27.70 25.55
CA LYS A 214 -9.57 -27.94 27.01
C LYS A 214 -8.68 -26.90 27.66
N TRP A 215 -7.57 -26.54 27.00
CA TRP A 215 -6.68 -25.50 27.50
C TRP A 215 -7.37 -24.14 27.51
N CYS A 216 -8.04 -23.74 26.43
CA CYS A 216 -8.80 -22.48 26.36
C CYS A 216 -9.86 -22.41 27.48
N ASN A 217 -10.59 -23.49 27.69
CA ASN A 217 -11.62 -23.57 28.76
C ASN A 217 -10.99 -23.43 30.16
N ARG A 218 -9.85 -24.07 30.45
CA ARG A 218 -9.11 -23.90 31.70
C ARG A 218 -8.65 -22.46 31.92
N GLN A 219 -8.26 -21.78 30.82
CA GLN A 219 -7.86 -20.37 30.88
C GLN A 219 -9.07 -19.40 30.90
N GLY A 220 -10.30 -19.86 30.70
CA GLY A 220 -11.48 -19.02 30.54
C GLY A 220 -11.44 -18.14 29.30
N ILE A 221 -10.88 -18.67 28.22
CA ILE A 221 -10.78 -18.03 26.90
C ILE A 221 -11.80 -18.67 25.98
N ASN A 222 -12.59 -17.86 25.26
CA ASN A 222 -13.53 -18.36 24.28
C ASN A 222 -12.80 -18.68 22.96
N HIS A 223 -12.75 -19.95 22.58
CA HIS A 223 -12.15 -20.37 21.30
C HIS A 223 -13.19 -20.27 20.18
N ILE A 224 -12.87 -19.52 19.13
CA ILE A 224 -13.69 -19.32 17.94
C ILE A 224 -12.96 -19.91 16.74
N ARG A 225 -13.60 -20.86 16.05
CA ARG A 225 -13.11 -21.38 14.78
C ARG A 225 -13.67 -20.61 13.60
N SER A 226 -12.87 -20.35 12.59
CA SER A 226 -13.35 -19.73 11.37
C SER A 226 -14.37 -20.64 10.67
N ALA A 227 -15.42 -20.04 10.08
CA ALA A 227 -16.40 -20.81 9.33
C ALA A 227 -15.72 -21.45 8.10
N ILE A 228 -16.07 -22.71 7.83
CA ILE A 228 -15.58 -23.46 6.66
C ILE A 228 -15.88 -22.65 5.38
N HIS A 229 -14.91 -22.53 4.48
CA HIS A 229 -14.99 -21.76 3.23
C HIS A 229 -15.25 -20.23 3.36
N LYS A 230 -15.01 -19.63 4.53
CA LYS A 230 -15.03 -18.16 4.70
C LYS A 230 -13.62 -17.63 5.01
N PRO A 231 -12.75 -17.46 4.00
CA PRO A 231 -11.36 -16.99 4.18
C PRO A 231 -11.26 -15.56 4.71
N THR A 232 -12.40 -14.86 4.83
CA THR A 232 -12.47 -13.49 5.34
C THR A 232 -12.17 -13.38 6.83
N THR A 233 -12.41 -14.45 7.59
CA THR A 233 -12.32 -14.43 9.04
C THR A 233 -10.86 -14.36 9.53
N VAL A 234 -9.96 -15.05 8.85
CA VAL A 234 -8.50 -15.07 9.13
C VAL A 234 -7.67 -14.16 8.21
N GLY A 235 -8.30 -13.26 7.46
CA GLY A 235 -7.61 -12.40 6.49
C GLY A 235 -6.63 -11.39 7.10
N LYS A 236 -6.72 -11.08 8.40
CA LYS A 236 -5.82 -10.18 9.09
C LYS A 236 -4.51 -10.87 9.42
N ILE A 237 -4.56 -12.04 10.05
CA ILE A 237 -3.37 -12.82 10.37
C ILE A 237 -2.60 -13.22 9.10
N GLY A 238 -3.29 -13.60 8.01
CA GLY A 238 -2.67 -13.84 6.72
C GLY A 238 -1.96 -12.60 6.14
N ARG A 239 -2.46 -11.38 6.46
CA ARG A 239 -1.77 -10.14 6.10
C ARG A 239 -0.51 -9.94 6.93
N LEU A 240 -0.53 -10.29 8.21
CA LEU A 240 0.66 -10.27 9.06
C LEU A 240 1.71 -11.25 8.55
N GLN A 241 1.33 -12.50 8.26
CA GLN A 241 2.22 -13.53 7.68
C GLN A 241 2.89 -13.03 6.40
N PHE A 242 2.10 -12.47 5.45
CA PHE A 242 2.65 -11.86 4.25
C PHE A 242 3.64 -10.73 4.57
N THR A 243 3.33 -9.91 5.57
CA THR A 243 4.20 -8.80 5.98
C THR A 243 5.50 -9.31 6.59
N ILE A 244 5.45 -10.36 7.43
CA ILE A 244 6.65 -11.00 8.00
C ILE A 244 7.55 -11.46 6.85
N VAL A 245 7.05 -12.31 5.97
CA VAL A 245 7.84 -12.87 4.85
C VAL A 245 8.44 -11.77 3.97
N SER A 246 7.68 -10.70 3.68
CA SER A 246 8.12 -9.64 2.77
C SER A 246 9.04 -8.60 3.41
N GLU A 247 8.99 -8.42 4.72
CA GLU A 247 9.74 -7.37 5.43
C GLU A 247 10.83 -7.89 6.37
N LEU A 248 10.84 -9.19 6.70
CA LEU A 248 11.86 -9.81 7.54
C LEU A 248 13.29 -9.63 7.01
N PRO A 249 13.57 -9.69 5.68
CA PRO A 249 14.90 -9.38 5.15
C PRO A 249 15.40 -7.96 5.50
N TYR A 250 14.50 -6.99 5.63
CA TYR A 250 14.84 -5.63 6.09
C TYR A 250 15.05 -5.52 7.60
N CYS A 251 14.89 -6.64 8.30
CA CYS A 251 15.08 -6.80 9.73
C CYS A 251 16.22 -7.77 10.04
N PHE A 252 17.17 -7.94 9.12
CA PHE A 252 18.32 -8.86 9.26
C PHE A 252 17.92 -10.31 9.54
N ASN A 253 16.71 -10.71 9.13
CA ASN A 253 16.07 -11.99 9.44
C ASN A 253 15.88 -12.27 10.95
N ASP A 254 15.87 -11.22 11.74
CA ASP A 254 15.60 -11.28 13.19
C ASP A 254 14.10 -11.03 13.44
N LEU A 255 13.42 -12.03 13.99
CA LEU A 255 11.97 -11.99 14.27
C LEU A 255 11.63 -11.02 15.41
N GLU A 256 12.48 -10.90 16.43
CA GLU A 256 12.23 -9.98 17.55
C GLU A 256 12.40 -8.54 17.09
N TYR A 257 13.43 -8.25 16.29
CA TYR A 257 13.59 -6.94 15.68
C TYR A 257 12.45 -6.63 14.71
N PHE A 258 12.00 -7.61 13.90
CA PHE A 258 10.81 -7.46 13.05
C PHE A 258 9.58 -7.12 13.92
N ARG A 259 9.30 -7.87 14.98
CA ARG A 259 8.15 -7.67 15.86
C ARG A 259 8.17 -6.28 16.51
N TRP A 260 9.33 -5.87 17.02
CA TRP A 260 9.51 -4.51 17.53
C TRP A 260 9.22 -3.46 16.47
N ARG A 261 9.83 -3.58 15.29
CA ARG A 261 9.65 -2.64 14.18
C ARG A 261 8.21 -2.61 13.70
N TYR A 262 7.56 -3.77 13.55
CA TYR A 262 6.16 -3.89 13.16
C TYR A 262 5.24 -3.18 14.14
N ASN A 263 5.46 -3.39 15.43
CA ASN A 263 4.63 -2.83 16.49
C ASN A 263 4.90 -1.34 16.75
N CYS A 264 6.17 -0.92 16.77
CA CYS A 264 6.55 0.41 17.29
C CYS A 264 6.91 1.43 16.20
N ASP A 265 7.42 0.98 15.04
CA ASP A 265 7.95 1.89 14.01
C ASP A 265 7.12 1.92 12.72
N ARG A 266 6.36 0.87 12.44
CA ARG A 266 5.63 0.70 11.18
C ARG A 266 4.25 1.37 11.21
N PRO A 267 3.98 2.45 10.42
CA PRO A 267 2.65 3.03 10.31
C PRO A 267 1.68 2.09 9.57
N HIS A 268 0.49 1.90 10.09
CA HIS A 268 -0.54 1.04 9.50
C HIS A 268 -1.66 1.86 8.85
N ARG A 269 -2.01 1.53 7.61
CA ARG A 269 -3.10 2.21 6.89
C ARG A 269 -4.45 1.95 7.56
N SER A 270 -4.71 0.73 8.06
CA SER A 270 -5.94 0.39 8.77
C SER A 270 -6.10 1.11 10.11
N LEU A 271 -4.99 1.56 10.69
CA LEU A 271 -4.95 2.33 11.94
C LEU A 271 -4.76 3.84 11.69
N SER A 272 -5.12 4.33 10.51
CA SER A 272 -4.99 5.74 10.12
C SER A 272 -3.57 6.30 10.27
N GLY A 273 -2.56 5.44 10.10
CA GLY A 273 -1.14 5.81 10.19
C GLY A 273 -0.53 5.68 11.56
N LEU A 274 -1.30 5.27 12.57
CA LEU A 274 -0.76 4.92 13.88
C LEU A 274 0.00 3.59 13.79
N THR A 275 0.89 3.37 14.75
CA THR A 275 1.54 2.07 14.94
C THR A 275 0.65 1.15 15.79
N PRO A 276 0.78 -0.18 15.67
CA PRO A 276 0.07 -1.12 16.52
C PRO A 276 0.27 -0.86 18.02
N ASN A 277 1.50 -0.51 18.42
CA ASN A 277 1.85 -0.19 19.80
C ASN A 277 1.05 1.00 20.35
N GLN A 278 0.92 2.07 19.53
CA GLN A 278 0.13 3.23 19.92
C GLN A 278 -1.34 2.85 20.16
N VAL A 279 -1.91 2.01 19.29
CA VAL A 279 -3.30 1.58 19.46
C VAL A 279 -3.45 0.61 20.61
N TYR A 280 -2.54 -0.34 20.80
CA TYR A 280 -2.63 -1.36 21.83
C TYR A 280 -2.54 -0.80 23.25
N PHE A 281 -1.59 0.10 23.52
CA PHE A 281 -1.34 0.64 24.86
C PHE A 281 -2.01 1.98 25.15
N GLU A 282 -2.31 2.80 24.14
CA GLU A 282 -2.91 4.13 24.33
C GLU A 282 -4.44 4.10 24.19
N TYR A 283 -5.01 2.98 23.76
CA TYR A 283 -6.46 2.85 23.51
C TYR A 283 -7.29 3.18 24.75
N THR A 284 -6.85 2.78 25.92
CA THR A 284 -7.56 2.98 27.19
C THR A 284 -7.59 4.44 27.64
N ARG A 285 -6.66 5.27 27.19
CA ARG A 285 -6.59 6.69 27.55
C ARG A 285 -7.37 7.62 26.62
N HIS A 286 -7.60 7.26 25.36
CA HIS A 286 -8.01 8.25 24.36
C HIS A 286 -9.02 7.78 23.29
N ARG A 287 -9.94 6.88 23.61
CA ARG A 287 -10.98 6.46 22.63
C ARG A 287 -11.70 7.64 21.95
N LYS A 288 -12.02 8.70 22.70
CA LYS A 288 -12.62 9.94 22.16
C LYS A 288 -11.63 10.73 21.28
N CYS A 289 -10.34 10.75 21.62
CA CYS A 289 -9.34 11.53 20.92
C CYS A 289 -8.92 10.89 19.57
N LEU A 290 -8.94 9.55 19.47
CA LEU A 290 -8.60 8.83 18.22
C LEU A 290 -9.72 8.91 17.18
N LEU A 291 -10.98 8.94 17.61
CA LEU A 291 -12.14 9.15 16.74
C LEU A 291 -12.19 10.60 16.22
N ASN A 292 -11.93 11.58 17.08
CA ASN A 292 -11.88 12.99 16.67
C ASN A 292 -10.67 13.31 15.77
N ARG A 293 -9.56 12.55 15.84
CA ARG A 293 -8.45 12.69 14.85
C ARG A 293 -8.82 12.18 13.45
N LYS A 294 -9.73 11.23 13.32
CA LYS A 294 -10.30 10.89 12.01
C LYS A 294 -11.02 12.07 11.39
N GLU A 295 -11.84 12.76 12.16
CA GLU A 295 -12.58 13.95 11.72
C GLU A 295 -11.66 15.14 11.45
N MET A 296 -10.58 15.34 12.24
CA MET A 296 -9.60 16.39 11.98
C MET A 296 -8.75 16.14 10.71
N VAL A 297 -8.39 14.90 10.42
CA VAL A 297 -7.60 14.58 9.21
C VAL A 297 -8.47 14.64 7.96
N GLU A 298 -9.75 14.35 8.06
CA GLU A 298 -10.73 14.52 6.98
C GLU A 298 -11.18 15.99 6.84
N GLY A 299 -11.25 16.74 7.94
CA GLY A 299 -11.62 18.17 7.95
C GLY A 299 -10.54 19.15 7.48
N ILE A 300 -9.26 18.77 7.53
CA ILE A 300 -8.14 19.59 6.99
C ILE A 300 -7.96 19.39 5.48
N GLY A 301 -8.62 18.38 4.90
CA GLY A 301 -8.63 18.14 3.45
C GLY A 301 -9.70 18.89 2.66
N GLY A 302 -10.61 19.59 3.33
CA GLY A 302 -11.69 20.35 2.72
C GLY A 302 -11.61 21.84 3.07
N ASN A 303 -10.82 22.58 2.38
CA ASN A 303 -10.76 24.02 2.16
C ASN A 303 -9.35 24.59 2.37
N MET A 304 -8.55 24.49 1.36
CA MET A 304 -7.62 25.54 0.93
C MET A 304 -7.16 25.22 -0.51
N TRP A 305 -7.82 25.90 -1.45
CA TRP A 305 -7.43 26.29 -2.83
C TRP A 305 -6.74 25.27 -3.74
#